data_f3fe5a82a836547380d6dcbc772db1ea
#
_entry.id   f3fe5a82a836547380d6dcbc772db1ea
#
_cell.length_a   1.000
_cell.length_b   1.000
_cell.length_c   1.000
_cell.angle_alpha   90.00
_cell.angle_beta   90.00
_cell.angle_gamma   90.00
#
_symmetry.space_group_name_H-M   'P 1'
#
loop_
_entity.id
_entity.type
_entity.pdbx_description
1 polymer ?
#
loop_
_entity_poly.entity_id
_entity_poly.type
_entity_poly.pdbx_seq_one_letter_code
_entity_poly.pdbx_strand_id
1 'polypeptide(L)'
;MSAEHASMMGMATQAEVQALSDLGAAQSEVRFLQLMTRHHQGALAMVTPALAPGVRPEVQALARQIQAAQASEVTFMTRLLRERGAQPLPAPTGSHGDAGSDHGDMGH
;
A
#
# COMPACT_ATOMS: atom_id res chain seq x y z
N MET A 1 -13.50 -1.37 12.30
CA MET A 1 -12.04 -1.19 12.19
C MET A 1 -11.70 0.26 12.46
N SER A 2 -10.72 0.49 13.31
CA SER A 2 -10.30 1.84 13.62
C SER A 2 -9.51 2.45 12.44
N ALA A 3 -9.43 3.78 12.40
CA ALA A 3 -8.65 4.44 11.38
C ALA A 3 -7.16 4.08 11.48
N GLU A 4 -6.64 3.94 12.70
CA GLU A 4 -5.27 3.50 12.90
C GLU A 4 -5.03 2.13 12.31
N HIS A 5 -5.93 1.20 12.60
CA HIS A 5 -5.79 -0.17 12.12
C HIS A 5 -5.84 -0.22 10.59
N ALA A 6 -6.77 0.52 9.99
CA ALA A 6 -6.87 0.58 8.54
C ALA A 6 -5.60 1.13 7.91
N SER A 7 -5.03 2.18 8.50
CA SER A 7 -3.80 2.78 8.01
C SER A 7 -2.63 1.81 8.09
N MET A 8 -2.52 1.06 9.18
CA MET A 8 -1.46 0.08 9.36
C MET A 8 -1.50 -1.01 8.30
N MET A 9 -2.69 -1.35 7.82
CA MET A 9 -2.86 -2.37 6.79
C MET A 9 -2.85 -1.79 5.37
N GLY A 10 -2.63 -0.49 5.23
CA GLY A 10 -2.63 0.16 3.93
C GLY A 10 -4.00 0.47 3.38
N MET A 11 -5.05 0.20 4.14
CA MET A 11 -6.42 0.45 3.69
C MET A 11 -6.76 1.92 3.81
N ALA A 12 -7.56 2.42 2.87
CA ALA A 12 -8.10 3.76 2.98
C ALA A 12 -9.16 3.79 4.08
N THR A 13 -9.16 4.87 4.86
CA THR A 13 -10.23 5.09 5.83
C THR A 13 -11.48 5.54 5.10
N GLN A 14 -12.62 5.43 5.77
CA GLN A 14 -13.87 5.91 5.18
C GLN A 14 -13.83 7.40 4.92
N ALA A 15 -13.20 8.17 5.80
CA ALA A 15 -13.04 9.60 5.60
C ALA A 15 -12.20 9.90 4.36
N GLU A 16 -11.14 9.14 4.13
CA GLU A 16 -10.31 9.30 2.94
C GLU A 16 -11.10 9.00 1.66
N VAL A 17 -11.92 7.96 1.69
CA VAL A 17 -12.75 7.59 0.54
C VAL A 17 -13.77 8.69 0.26
N GLN A 18 -14.44 9.20 1.29
CA GLN A 18 -15.43 10.25 1.11
C GLN A 18 -14.80 11.54 0.60
N ALA A 19 -13.60 11.85 1.07
CA ALA A 19 -12.90 13.06 0.65
C ALA A 19 -12.61 13.06 -0.84
N LEU A 20 -12.51 11.89 -1.48
CA LEU A 20 -12.28 11.82 -2.92
C LEU A 20 -13.38 12.51 -3.70
N SER A 21 -14.63 12.41 -3.26
CA SER A 21 -15.75 12.99 -4.00
C SER A 21 -15.79 14.51 -3.90
N ASP A 22 -15.03 15.10 -2.96
CA ASP A 22 -14.98 16.54 -2.80
C ASP A 22 -13.86 17.19 -3.61
N LEU A 23 -13.04 16.38 -4.28
CA LEU A 23 -11.91 16.89 -5.05
C LEU A 23 -12.30 17.09 -6.51
N GLY A 24 -11.62 18.00 -7.19
CA GLY A 24 -11.74 18.11 -8.63
C GLY A 24 -11.13 16.86 -9.30
N ALA A 25 -11.45 16.64 -10.57
CA ALA A 25 -11.08 15.42 -11.26
C ALA A 25 -9.58 15.13 -11.21
N ALA A 26 -8.74 16.14 -11.48
CA ALA A 26 -7.29 15.91 -11.49
C ALA A 26 -6.76 15.53 -10.11
N GLN A 27 -7.25 16.22 -9.08
CA GLN A 27 -6.82 15.93 -7.71
C GLN A 27 -7.36 14.59 -7.25
N SER A 28 -8.57 14.25 -7.66
CA SER A 28 -9.18 12.97 -7.31
C SER A 28 -8.39 11.81 -7.91
N GLU A 29 -7.91 11.94 -9.15
CA GLU A 29 -7.08 10.92 -9.79
C GLU A 29 -5.79 10.70 -8.98
N VAL A 30 -5.12 11.78 -8.61
CA VAL A 30 -3.89 11.67 -7.85
C VAL A 30 -4.15 10.99 -6.51
N ARG A 31 -5.18 11.44 -5.81
CA ARG A 31 -5.48 10.88 -4.50
C ARG A 31 -5.89 9.42 -4.57
N PHE A 32 -6.69 9.06 -5.57
CA PHE A 32 -7.05 7.67 -5.81
C PHE A 32 -5.81 6.81 -6.02
N LEU A 33 -4.89 7.26 -6.88
CA LEU A 33 -3.67 6.52 -7.15
C LEU A 33 -2.81 6.38 -5.89
N GLN A 34 -2.73 7.44 -5.09
CA GLN A 34 -1.98 7.40 -3.83
C GLN A 34 -2.56 6.38 -2.87
N LEU A 35 -3.88 6.40 -2.71
CA LEU A 35 -4.54 5.49 -1.77
C LEU A 35 -4.47 4.04 -2.25
N MET A 36 -4.65 3.80 -3.55
CA MET A 36 -4.59 2.46 -4.09
C MET A 36 -3.16 1.91 -4.04
N THR A 37 -2.17 2.76 -4.29
CA THR A 37 -0.77 2.32 -4.17
C THR A 37 -0.46 1.89 -2.75
N ARG A 38 -0.89 2.67 -1.77
CA ARG A 38 -0.68 2.32 -0.37
C ARG A 38 -1.40 1.02 -0.01
N HIS A 39 -2.61 0.85 -0.52
CA HIS A 39 -3.38 -0.36 -0.29
C HIS A 39 -2.67 -1.60 -0.86
N HIS A 40 -2.15 -1.48 -2.07
CA HIS A 40 -1.41 -2.58 -2.71
C HIS A 40 -0.13 -2.91 -1.97
N GLN A 41 0.56 -1.90 -1.45
CA GLN A 41 1.76 -2.12 -0.65
C GLN A 41 1.42 -2.86 0.64
N GLY A 42 0.27 -2.55 1.24
CA GLY A 42 -0.21 -3.28 2.41
C GLY A 42 -0.50 -4.74 2.09
N ALA A 43 -1.10 -4.99 0.93
CA ALA A 43 -1.36 -6.36 0.50
C ALA A 43 -0.07 -7.14 0.26
N LEU A 44 0.95 -6.48 -0.30
CA LEU A 44 2.26 -7.13 -0.48
C LEU A 44 2.87 -7.54 0.86
N ALA A 45 2.74 -6.69 1.88
CA ALA A 45 3.24 -7.03 3.21
C ALA A 45 2.51 -8.24 3.78
N MET A 46 1.21 -8.39 3.50
CA MET A 46 0.43 -9.53 3.99
C MET A 46 0.80 -10.85 3.31
N VAL A 47 1.29 -10.78 2.09
CA VAL A 47 1.62 -11.98 1.31
C VAL A 47 2.86 -12.68 1.87
N THR A 48 3.78 -11.94 2.44
CA THR A 48 5.08 -12.48 2.88
C THR A 48 4.95 -13.68 3.81
N PRO A 49 4.11 -13.67 4.84
CA PRO A 49 3.98 -14.86 5.69
C PRO A 49 3.47 -16.10 4.94
N ALA A 50 2.69 -15.91 3.89
CA ALA A 50 2.15 -17.03 3.11
C ALA A 50 3.20 -17.68 2.23
N LEU A 51 4.37 -17.07 2.10
CA LEU A 51 5.49 -17.65 1.35
C LEU A 51 6.46 -18.41 2.24
N ALA A 52 6.22 -18.46 3.53
CA ALA A 52 7.12 -19.08 4.49
C ALA A 52 7.16 -20.60 4.30
N PRO A 53 8.29 -21.24 4.66
CA PRO A 53 8.36 -22.69 4.68
C PRO A 53 7.27 -23.26 5.59
N GLY A 54 6.69 -24.38 5.16
CA GLY A 54 5.62 -25.01 5.92
C GLY A 54 4.22 -24.60 5.52
N VAL A 55 4.08 -23.52 4.79
CA VAL A 55 2.79 -23.14 4.21
C VAL A 55 2.51 -24.08 3.04
N ARG A 56 1.26 -24.48 2.88
CA ARG A 56 0.90 -25.44 1.83
C ARG A 56 1.27 -24.91 0.45
N PRO A 57 1.75 -25.79 -0.45
CA PRO A 57 2.20 -25.33 -1.78
C PRO A 57 1.15 -24.58 -2.57
N GLU A 58 -0.12 -24.99 -2.47
CA GLU A 58 -1.19 -24.29 -3.20
C GLU A 58 -1.40 -22.88 -2.67
N VAL A 59 -1.20 -22.66 -1.37
CA VAL A 59 -1.29 -21.32 -0.78
C VAL A 59 -0.09 -20.50 -1.17
N GLN A 60 1.11 -21.10 -1.17
CA GLN A 60 2.30 -20.39 -1.61
C GLN A 60 2.19 -19.98 -3.07
N ALA A 61 1.63 -20.84 -3.92
CA ALA A 61 1.45 -20.53 -5.33
C ALA A 61 0.51 -19.35 -5.52
N LEU A 62 -0.61 -19.34 -4.79
CA LEU A 62 -1.54 -18.22 -4.82
C LEU A 62 -0.86 -16.93 -4.34
N ALA A 63 -0.11 -17.03 -3.26
CA ALA A 63 0.60 -15.88 -2.71
C ALA A 63 1.58 -15.28 -3.72
N ARG A 64 2.29 -16.12 -4.47
CA ARG A 64 3.22 -15.64 -5.50
C ARG A 64 2.49 -14.93 -6.64
N GLN A 65 1.32 -15.44 -7.02
CA GLN A 65 0.51 -14.79 -8.05
C GLN A 65 0.05 -13.41 -7.60
N ILE A 66 -0.43 -13.32 -6.36
CA ILE A 66 -0.87 -12.04 -5.79
C ILE A 66 0.31 -11.08 -5.71
N GLN A 67 1.46 -11.57 -5.25
CA GLN A 67 2.65 -10.75 -5.13
C GLN A 67 3.04 -10.14 -6.48
N ALA A 68 3.06 -10.96 -7.53
CA ALA A 68 3.45 -10.49 -8.85
C ALA A 68 2.45 -9.47 -9.39
N ALA A 69 1.16 -9.73 -9.23
CA ALA A 69 0.12 -8.83 -9.72
C ALA A 69 0.15 -7.50 -8.99
N GLN A 70 0.25 -7.55 -7.66
CA GLN A 70 0.25 -6.33 -6.84
C GLN A 70 1.49 -5.49 -7.10
N ALA A 71 2.65 -6.14 -7.22
CA ALA A 71 3.90 -5.43 -7.50
C ALA A 71 3.84 -4.73 -8.86
N SER A 72 3.31 -5.40 -9.86
CA SER A 72 3.15 -4.82 -11.19
C SER A 72 2.22 -3.62 -11.16
N GLU A 73 1.12 -3.72 -10.42
CA GLU A 73 0.16 -2.62 -10.30
C GLU A 73 0.75 -1.42 -9.55
N VAL A 74 1.54 -1.68 -8.51
CA VAL A 74 2.23 -0.60 -7.79
C VAL A 74 3.17 0.15 -8.74
N THR A 75 3.91 -0.59 -9.54
CA THR A 75 4.82 0.03 -10.51
C THR A 75 4.06 0.91 -11.50
N PHE A 76 2.94 0.41 -12.01
CA PHE A 76 2.11 1.16 -12.95
C PHE A 76 1.52 2.42 -12.31
N MET A 77 0.96 2.28 -11.11
CA MET A 77 0.37 3.43 -10.41
C MET A 77 1.41 4.48 -10.04
N THR A 78 2.61 4.04 -9.65
CA THR A 78 3.70 4.95 -9.34
C THR A 78 4.10 5.76 -10.59
N ARG A 79 4.12 5.11 -11.75
CA ARG A 79 4.41 5.80 -13.00
C ARG A 79 3.33 6.84 -13.32
N LEU A 80 2.06 6.47 -13.14
CA LEU A 80 0.96 7.41 -13.38
C LEU A 80 1.05 8.62 -12.45
N LEU A 81 1.43 8.39 -11.19
CA LEU A 81 1.63 9.48 -10.24
C LEU A 81 2.76 10.39 -10.70
N ARG A 82 3.87 9.79 -11.12
CA ARG A 82 5.02 10.58 -11.58
C ARG A 82 4.66 11.44 -12.78
N GLU A 83 3.87 10.90 -13.69
CA GLU A 83 3.42 11.64 -14.88
C GLU A 83 2.57 12.84 -14.49
N ARG A 84 1.94 12.80 -13.32
CA ARG A 84 1.10 13.88 -12.80
C ARG A 84 1.85 14.79 -11.85
N GLY A 85 3.17 14.61 -11.73
CA GLY A 85 3.98 15.42 -10.83
C GLY A 85 3.73 15.15 -9.36
N ALA A 86 3.22 13.97 -9.04
CA ALA A 86 2.84 13.61 -7.67
C ALA A 86 3.72 12.49 -7.14
N GLN A 87 3.72 12.33 -5.82
CA GLN A 87 4.49 11.31 -5.13
C GLN A 87 3.54 10.30 -4.49
N PRO A 88 3.96 9.04 -4.36
CA PRO A 88 3.19 8.09 -3.55
C PRO A 88 3.15 8.53 -2.09
N LEU A 89 2.10 8.10 -1.39
CA LEU A 89 2.08 8.27 0.06
C LEU A 89 3.14 7.36 0.68
N PRO A 90 3.58 7.68 1.91
CA PRO A 90 4.49 6.78 2.61
C PRO A 90 3.88 5.39 2.72
N ALA A 91 4.74 4.36 2.68
CA ALA A 91 4.29 2.98 2.80
C ALA A 91 3.60 2.78 4.15
N PRO A 92 2.69 1.79 4.23
CA PRO A 92 2.05 1.47 5.51
C PRO A 92 3.07 1.15 6.59
N THR A 93 2.80 1.60 7.81
CA THR A 93 3.75 1.52 8.91
C THR A 93 3.43 0.44 9.93
N GLY A 94 2.47 -0.39 9.69
CA GLY A 94 2.00 -1.32 10.70
C GLY A 94 2.91 -2.48 11.01
N SER A 95 3.96 -2.62 10.30
CA SER A 95 4.76 -3.80 10.44
C SER A 95 5.84 -3.63 11.43
N HIS A 96 5.97 -2.93 12.05
CA HIS A 96 6.85 -2.94 12.98
C HIS A 96 7.65 -1.84 13.23
N GLY A 97 7.78 -1.84 13.73
CA GLY A 97 8.19 -0.79 14.06
C GLY A 97 9.27 -0.03 13.59
N ASP A 98 9.50 -0.18 13.26
CA ASP A 98 10.05 0.48 13.03
C ASP A 98 10.52 1.07 13.31
N ALA A 99 10.77 1.09 13.32
CA ALA A 99 11.08 1.67 13.44
C ALA A 99 11.64 2.29 13.47
N GLY A 100 11.85 2.20 13.42
CA GLY A 100 12.37 2.80 13.51
C GLY A 100 12.77 3.40 13.15
N SER A 101 13.02 3.26 13.00
CA SER A 101 13.32 3.79 12.91
C SER A 101 13.50 4.48 12.54
N ASP A 102 13.81 4.31 12.49
CA ASP A 102 13.91 4.84 12.46
C ASP A 102 14.07 5.48 12.10
N HIS A 103 14.55 5.47 11.92
CA HIS A 103 14.66 5.96 11.93
C HIS A 103 14.90 6.58 11.52
N GLY A 104 15.19 6.38 11.52
CA GLY A 104 15.56 6.84 11.43
C GLY A 104 15.72 7.32 10.77
N ASP A 105 16.04 7.15 10.59
CA ASP A 105 16.09 7.39 10.34
C ASP A 105 16.08 7.80 9.70
N MET A 106 16.44 7.74 9.49
CA MET A 106 16.39 7.93 9.33
C MET A 106 16.45 8.35 9.09
N GLY A 107 16.64 8.11 9.18
CA GLY A 107 16.78 8.28 9.36
C GLY A 107 16.77 8.51 9.07
N HIS A 108 17.18 8.28 8.89
CA HIS A 108 17.02 8.20 9.10
C HIS A 108 17.11 8.49 9.07
#